data_87dd98f3af3d204f05281091eb6a9139
#
_entry.id   87dd98f3af3d204f05281091eb6a9139
#
_cell.length_a   1.000
_cell.length_b   1.000
_cell.length_c   1.000
_cell.angle_alpha   90.00
_cell.angle_beta   90.00
_cell.angle_gamma   90.00
#
_symmetry.space_group_name_H-M   'P 1'
#
loop_
_entity.id
_entity.type
_entity.pdbx_description
1 polymer ?
#
loop_
_entity_poly.entity_id
_entity_poly.type
_entity_poly.pdbx_seq_one_letter_code
_entity_poly.pdbx_strand_id
1 'polypeptide(L)'
;LAGCASLPQHVRKPPSVALDDPQDTTLGRIVAASEEGKGRTLSGIRLLSSGDEALDSLVALADHAERTLDIQYYIIRQDESARALLQHVRSAADRGVRVRLLVDDLNTSGEDRRFMHLGQHPNVEVRVFNPFPGGRSATWSRILTSISDIPRINHRMHNKLFVADNALAITGGRNIGDEYFTLDTHSNFIDLDLVGAGPIVPQLSASFDAFWNSKYAYPIASLADPAPAAPPEAPQVPVPTAPGVAQAQGVAEEDADWLRHELDAHLLKLIWAPATVLADRPAKIASDVSPDQEETIANNIAALMRSAQQEILVISPYFVPGKEGVALMHELIARGVHIRIITNSLASTDAPLVHNGYARYRVALLKMGVELSEVRPRLGQKRARFHPFRSAHASLHAKALVIDRRTVFIGSLNMDERSKHFNSELGLVIRSPEIARQVTSLIDDISADGSYRLSLDAAGHIVWSSGEGSEEKVWHNEPETTEMQRLSIKLLAPFAPEELL
;
A
#
# COMPACT_ATOMS: atom_id res chain seq x y z
N LEU A 1 18.85 -35.70 -7.31
CA LEU A 1 18.29 -35.27 -8.59
C LEU A 1 17.47 -34.00 -8.33
N ALA A 2 18.06 -32.82 -8.50
CA ALA A 2 17.32 -31.59 -8.56
C ALA A 2 16.60 -31.55 -9.91
N GLY A 3 15.34 -32.03 -9.93
CA GLY A 3 14.45 -31.74 -11.04
C GLY A 3 14.19 -30.25 -11.09
N CYS A 4 14.35 -29.60 -12.25
CA CYS A 4 13.90 -28.21 -12.43
C CYS A 4 12.41 -28.19 -12.13
N ALA A 5 12.01 -27.59 -11.01
CA ALA A 5 10.61 -27.39 -10.70
C ALA A 5 10.04 -26.44 -11.77
N SER A 6 8.92 -26.81 -12.38
CA SER A 6 8.21 -25.99 -13.36
C SER A 6 6.78 -25.76 -12.89
N LEU A 7 6.21 -24.62 -13.25
CA LEU A 7 4.80 -24.36 -12.97
C LEU A 7 3.91 -25.36 -13.72
N PRO A 8 2.77 -25.77 -13.11
CA PRO A 8 1.86 -26.69 -13.75
C PRO A 8 1.31 -26.11 -15.07
N GLN A 9 1.34 -26.93 -16.11
CA GLN A 9 0.80 -26.58 -17.42
C GLN A 9 -0.67 -27.00 -17.52
N HIS A 10 -1.44 -26.32 -18.37
CA HIS A 10 -2.86 -26.65 -18.63
C HIS A 10 -3.77 -26.61 -17.39
N VAL A 11 -3.49 -25.67 -16.47
CA VAL A 11 -4.33 -25.46 -15.29
C VAL A 11 -5.68 -24.90 -15.70
N ARG A 12 -6.77 -25.54 -15.22
CA ARG A 12 -8.14 -25.04 -15.42
C ARG A 12 -8.33 -23.80 -14.54
N LYS A 13 -8.50 -22.65 -15.15
CA LYS A 13 -8.77 -21.36 -14.49
C LYS A 13 -9.87 -20.62 -15.26
N PRO A 14 -11.14 -20.94 -14.95
CA PRO A 14 -12.26 -20.32 -15.65
C PRO A 14 -12.21 -18.80 -15.47
N PRO A 15 -12.44 -18.00 -16.52
CA PRO A 15 -12.51 -16.55 -16.39
C PRO A 15 -13.75 -16.18 -15.58
N SER A 16 -13.61 -15.12 -14.80
CA SER A 16 -14.73 -14.48 -14.11
C SER A 16 -14.51 -12.98 -14.04
N VAL A 17 -15.59 -12.21 -13.95
CA VAL A 17 -15.58 -10.76 -13.96
C VAL A 17 -16.31 -10.20 -12.74
N ALA A 18 -16.14 -8.89 -12.49
CA ALA A 18 -16.85 -8.16 -11.46
C ALA A 18 -18.38 -8.23 -11.68
N LEU A 19 -19.13 -7.84 -10.66
CA LEU A 19 -20.60 -7.74 -10.74
C LEU A 19 -21.00 -6.65 -11.74
N ASP A 20 -21.86 -6.98 -12.69
CA ASP A 20 -22.29 -6.02 -13.73
C ASP A 20 -23.24 -4.95 -13.19
N ASP A 21 -24.19 -5.34 -12.33
CA ASP A 21 -25.27 -4.49 -11.83
C ASP A 21 -25.17 -4.27 -10.31
N PRO A 22 -24.26 -3.40 -9.80
CA PRO A 22 -24.13 -3.11 -8.38
C PRO A 22 -25.40 -2.54 -7.75
N GLN A 23 -26.28 -1.90 -8.55
CA GLN A 23 -27.56 -1.33 -8.11
C GLN A 23 -28.53 -2.36 -7.52
N ASP A 24 -28.35 -3.64 -7.84
CA ASP A 24 -29.14 -4.72 -7.27
C ASP A 24 -28.77 -5.03 -5.80
N THR A 25 -27.67 -4.45 -5.31
CA THR A 25 -27.19 -4.62 -3.92
C THR A 25 -27.55 -3.41 -3.05
N THR A 26 -27.53 -3.60 -1.73
CA THR A 26 -27.72 -2.52 -0.77
C THR A 26 -26.60 -1.48 -0.89
N LEU A 27 -25.33 -1.92 -0.99
CA LEU A 27 -24.19 -1.02 -1.19
C LEU A 27 -24.35 -0.17 -2.45
N GLY A 28 -24.73 -0.77 -3.56
CA GLY A 28 -24.97 -0.03 -4.81
C GLY A 28 -26.08 1.01 -4.71
N ARG A 29 -27.17 0.69 -4.00
CA ARG A 29 -28.27 1.65 -3.75
C ARG A 29 -27.85 2.81 -2.86
N ILE A 30 -27.05 2.54 -1.80
CA ILE A 30 -26.48 3.57 -0.91
C ILE A 30 -25.57 4.51 -1.70
N VAL A 31 -24.69 3.96 -2.54
CA VAL A 31 -23.80 4.76 -3.40
C VAL A 31 -24.61 5.61 -4.35
N ALA A 32 -25.59 5.05 -5.03
CA ALA A 32 -26.45 5.79 -5.97
C ALA A 32 -27.21 6.95 -5.29
N ALA A 33 -27.73 6.72 -4.09
CA ALA A 33 -28.38 7.77 -3.29
C ALA A 33 -27.38 8.88 -2.88
N SER A 34 -26.14 8.51 -2.55
CA SER A 34 -25.08 9.47 -2.19
C SER A 34 -24.55 10.26 -3.39
N GLU A 35 -24.64 9.71 -4.61
CA GLU A 35 -24.24 10.33 -5.87
C GLU A 35 -25.30 11.32 -6.38
N GLU A 36 -26.54 11.22 -5.90
CA GLU A 36 -27.65 12.04 -6.39
C GLU A 36 -27.34 13.53 -6.29
N GLY A 37 -27.48 14.24 -7.39
CA GLY A 37 -27.19 15.68 -7.50
C GLY A 37 -25.70 16.05 -7.58
N LYS A 38 -24.76 15.09 -7.54
CA LYS A 38 -23.31 15.36 -7.58
C LYS A 38 -22.71 15.41 -8.98
N GLY A 39 -23.26 14.72 -9.92
CA GLY A 39 -22.76 14.58 -11.29
C GLY A 39 -22.08 13.24 -11.55
N ARG A 40 -22.48 12.57 -12.61
CA ARG A 40 -22.13 11.18 -12.95
C ARG A 40 -20.65 10.93 -13.25
N THR A 41 -19.84 11.97 -13.36
CA THR A 41 -18.39 11.86 -13.63
C THR A 41 -17.55 12.01 -12.39
N LEU A 42 -18.16 12.32 -11.23
CA LEU A 42 -17.46 12.47 -9.97
C LEU A 42 -17.47 11.15 -9.21
N SER A 43 -16.38 10.87 -8.53
CA SER A 43 -16.26 9.74 -7.63
C SER A 43 -16.22 10.22 -6.19
N GLY A 44 -16.88 9.48 -5.31
CA GLY A 44 -16.90 9.75 -3.89
C GLY A 44 -15.64 9.19 -3.25
N ILE A 45 -14.93 9.99 -2.45
CA ILE A 45 -13.66 9.64 -1.81
C ILE A 45 -13.71 10.00 -0.34
N ARG A 46 -13.20 9.13 0.53
CA ARG A 46 -12.84 9.43 1.92
C ARG A 46 -11.51 8.76 2.27
N LEU A 47 -10.60 9.52 2.89
CA LEU A 47 -9.30 9.01 3.31
C LEU A 47 -9.45 8.10 4.54
N LEU A 48 -8.62 7.07 4.62
CA LEU A 48 -8.43 6.19 5.76
C LEU A 48 -7.00 6.41 6.28
N SER A 49 -6.85 7.30 7.24
CA SER A 49 -5.55 7.73 7.72
C SER A 49 -5.04 6.94 8.91
N SER A 50 -5.94 6.30 9.69
CA SER A 50 -5.55 5.43 10.81
C SER A 50 -5.65 3.94 10.44
N GLY A 51 -4.90 3.10 11.17
CA GLY A 51 -4.94 1.64 10.99
C GLY A 51 -6.27 1.04 11.43
N ASP A 52 -6.79 1.52 12.58
CA ASP A 52 -8.06 1.05 13.13
C ASP A 52 -9.21 1.36 12.16
N GLU A 53 -9.31 2.60 11.68
CA GLU A 53 -10.30 3.02 10.68
C GLU A 53 -10.22 2.17 9.39
N ALA A 54 -9.00 1.85 8.95
CA ALA A 54 -8.80 1.04 7.75
C ALA A 54 -9.27 -0.42 7.95
N LEU A 55 -8.94 -1.04 9.09
CA LEU A 55 -9.38 -2.41 9.40
C LEU A 55 -10.89 -2.49 9.55
N ASP A 56 -11.49 -1.58 10.33
CA ASP A 56 -12.94 -1.54 10.54
C ASP A 56 -13.69 -1.29 9.23
N SER A 57 -13.14 -0.46 8.33
CA SER A 57 -13.72 -0.24 7.00
C SER A 57 -13.68 -1.50 6.12
N LEU A 58 -12.57 -2.27 6.14
CA LEU A 58 -12.47 -3.54 5.41
C LEU A 58 -13.49 -4.57 5.94
N VAL A 59 -13.62 -4.65 7.26
CA VAL A 59 -14.59 -5.54 7.93
C VAL A 59 -16.01 -5.10 7.61
N ALA A 60 -16.31 -3.80 7.68
CA ALA A 60 -17.62 -3.26 7.33
C ALA A 60 -18.03 -3.62 5.90
N LEU A 61 -17.11 -3.50 4.92
CA LEU A 61 -17.39 -3.92 3.54
C LEU A 61 -17.61 -5.42 3.42
N ALA A 62 -16.84 -6.24 4.13
CA ALA A 62 -17.05 -7.69 4.13
C ALA A 62 -18.43 -8.09 4.71
N ASP A 63 -18.86 -7.40 5.78
CA ASP A 63 -20.13 -7.67 6.44
C ASP A 63 -21.34 -7.23 5.62
N HIS A 64 -21.22 -6.12 4.87
CA HIS A 64 -22.32 -5.56 4.06
C HIS A 64 -22.35 -6.07 2.60
N ALA A 65 -21.34 -6.80 2.15
CA ALA A 65 -21.35 -7.40 0.82
C ALA A 65 -22.49 -8.43 0.70
N GLU A 66 -23.25 -8.34 -0.39
CA GLU A 66 -24.38 -9.21 -0.71
C GLU A 66 -24.10 -10.18 -1.86
N ARG A 67 -23.25 -9.78 -2.83
CA ARG A 67 -23.05 -10.54 -4.06
C ARG A 67 -21.59 -10.91 -4.32
N THR A 68 -20.66 -9.96 -4.16
CA THR A 68 -19.26 -10.19 -4.53
C THR A 68 -18.27 -9.48 -3.61
N LEU A 69 -17.13 -10.17 -3.34
CA LEU A 69 -15.93 -9.59 -2.77
C LEU A 69 -14.75 -9.94 -3.67
N ASP A 70 -14.05 -8.91 -4.16
CA ASP A 70 -12.85 -9.04 -4.96
C ASP A 70 -11.68 -8.43 -4.18
N ILE A 71 -10.69 -9.28 -3.83
CA ILE A 71 -9.65 -8.96 -2.86
C ILE A 71 -8.28 -9.23 -3.49
N GLN A 72 -7.42 -8.21 -3.57
CA GLN A 72 -6.09 -8.29 -4.17
C GLN A 72 -5.05 -7.66 -3.24
N TYR A 73 -4.08 -8.45 -2.77
CA TYR A 73 -3.03 -7.96 -1.88
C TYR A 73 -1.66 -8.57 -2.18
N TYR A 74 -0.63 -7.77 -1.92
CA TYR A 74 0.76 -8.20 -1.96
C TYR A 74 1.14 -9.04 -0.74
N ILE A 75 0.69 -8.63 0.47
CA ILE A 75 0.93 -9.32 1.74
C ILE A 75 -0.39 -9.53 2.49
N ILE A 76 -0.59 -10.75 2.97
CA ILE A 76 -1.61 -11.09 3.98
C ILE A 76 -0.90 -11.92 5.05
N ARG A 77 -0.71 -11.34 6.26
CA ARG A 77 0.01 -11.98 7.37
C ARG A 77 -0.80 -13.10 8.05
N GLN A 78 -0.14 -13.84 8.99
CA GLN A 78 -0.79 -14.84 9.87
C GLN A 78 -1.04 -14.30 11.28
N ASP A 79 -1.38 -13.04 11.40
CA ASP A 79 -1.57 -12.36 12.66
C ASP A 79 -3.05 -12.18 13.01
N GLU A 80 -3.33 -11.39 14.04
CA GLU A 80 -4.65 -11.23 14.60
C GLU A 80 -5.59 -10.50 13.64
N SER A 81 -5.14 -9.39 13.05
CA SER A 81 -5.93 -8.59 12.12
C SER A 81 -6.28 -9.37 10.84
N ALA A 82 -5.31 -10.07 10.27
CA ALA A 82 -5.56 -10.87 9.07
C ALA A 82 -6.51 -12.04 9.35
N ARG A 83 -6.42 -12.70 10.52
CA ARG A 83 -7.36 -13.74 10.90
C ARG A 83 -8.77 -13.20 11.08
N ALA A 84 -8.93 -12.08 11.78
CA ALA A 84 -10.22 -11.44 11.97
C ALA A 84 -10.85 -11.07 10.63
N LEU A 85 -10.15 -10.35 9.75
CA LEU A 85 -10.67 -9.98 8.43
C LEU A 85 -11.06 -11.20 7.59
N LEU A 86 -10.22 -12.23 7.53
CA LEU A 86 -10.53 -13.44 6.75
C LEU A 86 -11.72 -14.24 7.32
N GLN A 87 -12.03 -14.15 8.61
CA GLN A 87 -13.25 -14.71 9.17
C GLN A 87 -14.50 -13.96 8.68
N HIS A 88 -14.47 -12.61 8.64
CA HIS A 88 -15.56 -11.83 8.07
C HIS A 88 -15.76 -12.10 6.57
N VAL A 89 -14.65 -12.25 5.81
CA VAL A 89 -14.69 -12.66 4.40
C VAL A 89 -15.31 -14.06 4.25
N ARG A 90 -14.97 -15.01 5.13
CA ARG A 90 -15.60 -16.34 5.16
C ARG A 90 -17.09 -16.26 5.50
N SER A 91 -17.44 -15.48 6.53
CA SER A 91 -18.85 -15.26 6.89
C SER A 91 -19.66 -14.65 5.73
N ALA A 92 -19.05 -13.77 4.94
CA ALA A 92 -19.66 -13.28 3.69
C ALA A 92 -19.90 -14.42 2.70
N ALA A 93 -18.92 -15.30 2.51
CA ALA A 93 -19.07 -16.47 1.65
C ALA A 93 -20.17 -17.43 2.15
N ASP A 94 -20.29 -17.62 3.48
CA ASP A 94 -21.36 -18.42 4.11
C ASP A 94 -22.75 -17.82 3.84
N ARG A 95 -22.86 -16.49 3.69
CA ARG A 95 -24.09 -15.80 3.26
C ARG A 95 -24.38 -15.91 1.76
N GLY A 96 -23.47 -16.52 0.97
CA GLY A 96 -23.62 -16.73 -0.46
C GLY A 96 -22.85 -15.72 -1.32
N VAL A 97 -22.04 -14.85 -0.72
CA VAL A 97 -21.20 -13.90 -1.45
C VAL A 97 -20.10 -14.64 -2.22
N ARG A 98 -19.94 -14.35 -3.50
CA ARG A 98 -18.80 -14.85 -4.30
C ARG A 98 -17.53 -14.11 -3.91
N VAL A 99 -16.54 -14.82 -3.41
CA VAL A 99 -15.24 -14.26 -3.02
C VAL A 99 -14.15 -14.67 -4.02
N ARG A 100 -13.42 -13.69 -4.55
CA ARG A 100 -12.19 -13.89 -5.32
C ARG A 100 -11.02 -13.29 -4.56
N LEU A 101 -10.07 -14.09 -4.14
CA LEU A 101 -8.87 -13.66 -3.43
C LEU A 101 -7.64 -13.89 -4.30
N LEU A 102 -6.95 -12.82 -4.67
CA LEU A 102 -5.70 -12.83 -5.43
C LEU A 102 -4.54 -12.34 -4.55
N VAL A 103 -3.54 -13.18 -4.33
CA VAL A 103 -2.36 -12.85 -3.51
C VAL A 103 -1.08 -13.01 -4.32
N ASP A 104 -0.09 -12.16 -4.07
CA ASP A 104 1.26 -12.34 -4.62
C ASP A 104 2.00 -13.48 -3.89
N ASP A 105 2.80 -14.27 -4.61
CA ASP A 105 3.45 -15.45 -4.03
C ASP A 105 4.70 -15.15 -3.19
N LEU A 106 5.27 -13.95 -3.25
CA LEU A 106 6.53 -13.68 -2.55
C LEU A 106 6.40 -13.88 -1.04
N ASN A 107 5.32 -13.40 -0.47
CA ASN A 107 5.08 -13.39 0.97
C ASN A 107 4.14 -14.53 1.45
N THR A 108 3.86 -15.53 0.61
CA THR A 108 2.99 -16.67 0.95
C THR A 108 3.76 -17.92 1.37
N SER A 109 5.06 -17.82 1.68
CA SER A 109 5.86 -18.97 2.07
C SER A 109 5.32 -19.62 3.35
N GLY A 110 4.93 -20.90 3.25
CA GLY A 110 4.31 -21.62 4.38
C GLY A 110 2.80 -21.36 4.56
N GLU A 111 2.19 -20.45 3.78
CA GLU A 111 0.79 -20.04 3.90
C GLU A 111 -0.18 -20.85 3.06
N ASP A 112 0.31 -21.71 2.19
CA ASP A 112 -0.51 -22.46 1.22
C ASP A 112 -1.68 -23.19 1.89
N ARG A 113 -1.44 -23.77 3.07
CA ARG A 113 -2.47 -24.51 3.81
C ARG A 113 -3.66 -23.63 4.21
N ARG A 114 -3.39 -22.40 4.68
CA ARG A 114 -4.42 -21.44 5.06
C ARG A 114 -5.27 -21.02 3.87
N PHE A 115 -4.62 -20.66 2.78
CA PHE A 115 -5.31 -20.29 1.55
C PHE A 115 -6.04 -21.46 0.90
N MET A 116 -5.50 -22.68 1.00
CA MET A 116 -6.19 -23.91 0.59
C MET A 116 -7.46 -24.15 1.40
N HIS A 117 -7.40 -23.98 2.74
CA HIS A 117 -8.58 -24.14 3.58
C HIS A 117 -9.66 -23.09 3.26
N LEU A 118 -9.28 -21.84 3.04
CA LEU A 118 -10.22 -20.81 2.63
C LEU A 118 -10.85 -21.15 1.27
N GLY A 119 -10.05 -21.63 0.30
CA GLY A 119 -10.49 -22.04 -1.02
C GLY A 119 -11.28 -23.35 -1.06
N GLN A 120 -11.43 -24.10 0.05
CA GLN A 120 -12.36 -25.24 0.15
C GLN A 120 -13.81 -24.80 0.22
N HIS A 121 -14.08 -23.55 0.58
CA HIS A 121 -15.45 -23.03 0.62
C HIS A 121 -15.99 -22.87 -0.81
N PRO A 122 -17.21 -23.34 -1.13
CA PRO A 122 -17.75 -23.37 -2.50
C PRO A 122 -17.88 -21.97 -3.14
N ASN A 123 -18.04 -20.92 -2.35
CA ASN A 123 -18.16 -19.54 -2.81
C ASN A 123 -16.83 -18.78 -2.78
N VAL A 124 -15.69 -19.42 -2.48
CA VAL A 124 -14.37 -18.77 -2.43
C VAL A 124 -13.44 -19.38 -3.44
N GLU A 125 -12.86 -18.56 -4.30
CA GLU A 125 -11.75 -18.93 -5.16
C GLU A 125 -10.50 -18.15 -4.77
N VAL A 126 -9.39 -18.87 -4.53
CA VAL A 126 -8.10 -18.27 -4.23
C VAL A 126 -7.14 -18.52 -5.38
N ARG A 127 -6.54 -17.45 -5.91
CA ARG A 127 -5.44 -17.52 -6.89
C ARG A 127 -4.18 -16.87 -6.33
N VAL A 128 -3.06 -17.46 -6.72
CA VAL A 128 -1.71 -16.94 -6.42
C VAL A 128 -1.14 -16.34 -7.69
N PHE A 129 -0.68 -15.10 -7.58
CA PHE A 129 -0.11 -14.37 -8.71
C PHE A 129 1.40 -14.58 -8.78
N ASN A 130 1.89 -14.86 -10.00
CA ASN A 130 3.30 -15.07 -10.32
C ASN A 130 4.01 -16.06 -9.37
N PRO A 131 3.49 -17.31 -9.23
CA PRO A 131 3.97 -18.26 -8.24
C PRO A 131 5.39 -18.72 -8.50
N PHE A 132 6.11 -19.03 -7.41
CA PHE A 132 7.37 -19.77 -7.48
C PHE A 132 7.12 -21.19 -7.99
N PRO A 133 8.02 -21.74 -8.83
CA PRO A 133 7.81 -23.07 -9.43
C PRO A 133 7.92 -24.21 -8.43
N GLY A 134 8.56 -23.99 -7.27
CA GLY A 134 8.75 -25.00 -6.23
C GLY A 134 9.14 -24.40 -4.89
N GLY A 135 9.51 -25.26 -3.94
CA GLY A 135 10.04 -24.83 -2.64
C GLY A 135 9.01 -24.13 -1.73
N ARG A 136 7.73 -24.46 -1.86
CA ARG A 136 6.63 -23.71 -1.22
C ARG A 136 6.62 -23.74 0.31
N SER A 137 7.35 -24.68 0.93
CA SER A 137 7.38 -24.85 2.39
C SER A 137 8.29 -23.85 3.14
N ALA A 138 9.30 -23.29 2.44
CA ALA A 138 10.26 -22.37 3.08
C ALA A 138 10.88 -21.41 2.06
N THR A 139 11.16 -20.17 2.50
CA THR A 139 11.70 -19.11 1.62
C THR A 139 13.03 -19.50 0.97
N TRP A 140 13.96 -20.13 1.72
CA TRP A 140 15.25 -20.54 1.18
C TRP A 140 15.11 -21.63 0.08
N SER A 141 14.13 -22.54 0.22
CA SER A 141 13.87 -23.57 -0.79
C SER A 141 13.23 -22.97 -2.06
N ARG A 142 12.40 -21.94 -1.93
CA ARG A 142 11.89 -21.17 -3.07
C ARG A 142 13.02 -20.53 -3.87
N ILE A 143 13.97 -19.86 -3.20
CA ILE A 143 15.12 -19.24 -3.86
C ILE A 143 15.95 -20.28 -4.61
N LEU A 144 16.31 -21.41 -3.97
CA LEU A 144 17.11 -22.45 -4.59
C LEU A 144 16.44 -23.10 -5.81
N THR A 145 15.13 -23.33 -5.75
CA THR A 145 14.39 -23.95 -6.88
C THR A 145 14.10 -22.96 -8.01
N SER A 146 14.36 -21.67 -7.81
CA SER A 146 14.00 -20.60 -8.75
C SER A 146 15.20 -19.85 -9.33
N ILE A 147 16.43 -20.34 -9.10
CA ILE A 147 17.66 -19.66 -9.60
C ILE A 147 17.62 -19.42 -11.11
N SER A 148 17.07 -20.35 -11.88
CA SER A 148 16.92 -20.21 -13.33
C SER A 148 15.79 -19.26 -13.76
N ASP A 149 14.95 -18.80 -12.82
CA ASP A 149 13.74 -18.01 -13.08
C ASP A 149 13.75 -16.64 -12.35
N ILE A 150 14.93 -16.24 -11.85
CA ILE A 150 15.13 -14.98 -11.13
C ILE A 150 14.53 -13.77 -11.85
N PRO A 151 14.70 -13.59 -13.19
CA PRO A 151 14.10 -12.45 -13.87
C PRO A 151 12.59 -12.37 -13.67
N ARG A 152 11.87 -13.48 -13.83
CA ARG A 152 10.41 -13.52 -13.65
C ARG A 152 10.00 -13.34 -12.20
N ILE A 153 10.63 -14.06 -11.26
CA ILE A 153 10.24 -14.03 -9.85
C ILE A 153 10.57 -12.69 -9.16
N ASN A 154 11.42 -11.85 -9.76
CA ASN A 154 11.69 -10.51 -9.25
C ASN A 154 10.53 -9.53 -9.50
N HIS A 155 9.67 -9.81 -10.47
CA HIS A 155 8.48 -9.03 -10.78
C HIS A 155 7.32 -9.41 -9.89
N ARG A 156 6.70 -8.45 -9.17
CA ARG A 156 5.67 -8.71 -8.15
C ARG A 156 4.41 -7.88 -8.39
N MET A 157 3.29 -8.43 -7.95
CA MET A 157 2.02 -7.71 -7.90
C MET A 157 1.94 -6.92 -6.60
N HIS A 158 2.21 -5.61 -6.66
CA HIS A 158 2.20 -4.76 -5.47
C HIS A 158 0.87 -4.03 -5.24
N ASN A 159 -0.17 -4.36 -6.00
CA ASN A 159 -1.52 -3.82 -5.90
C ASN A 159 -2.18 -4.18 -4.56
N LYS A 160 -2.98 -3.26 -4.01
CA LYS A 160 -3.81 -3.45 -2.81
C LYS A 160 -5.20 -2.95 -3.14
N LEU A 161 -6.17 -3.86 -3.10
CA LEU A 161 -7.54 -3.57 -3.49
C LEU A 161 -8.52 -4.50 -2.78
N PHE A 162 -9.60 -3.93 -2.27
CA PHE A 162 -10.72 -4.64 -1.70
C PHE A 162 -12.01 -4.03 -2.25
N VAL A 163 -12.78 -4.79 -3.01
CA VAL A 163 -14.01 -4.31 -3.66
C VAL A 163 -15.21 -5.13 -3.17
N ALA A 164 -16.24 -4.45 -2.69
CA ALA A 164 -17.51 -5.04 -2.30
C ALA A 164 -18.60 -4.68 -3.31
N ASP A 165 -19.25 -5.70 -3.86
CA ASP A 165 -20.41 -5.62 -4.79
C ASP A 165 -20.18 -4.71 -6.01
N ASN A 166 -18.92 -4.50 -6.42
CA ASN A 166 -18.55 -3.52 -7.45
C ASN A 166 -19.16 -2.11 -7.21
N ALA A 167 -19.47 -1.80 -5.94
CA ALA A 167 -20.10 -0.56 -5.48
C ALA A 167 -19.17 0.32 -4.66
N LEU A 168 -18.43 -0.29 -3.73
CA LEU A 168 -17.45 0.37 -2.88
C LEU A 168 -16.09 -0.34 -2.97
N ALA A 169 -15.02 0.44 -2.92
CA ALA A 169 -13.66 -0.09 -2.95
C ALA A 169 -12.77 0.58 -1.91
N ILE A 170 -11.83 -0.19 -1.33
CA ILE A 170 -10.72 0.33 -0.54
C ILE A 170 -9.43 0.02 -1.28
N THR A 171 -8.57 1.05 -1.43
CA THR A 171 -7.24 0.94 -2.05
C THR A 171 -6.28 1.95 -1.44
N GLY A 172 -4.98 1.70 -1.53
CA GLY A 172 -3.93 2.57 -0.98
C GLY A 172 -2.61 1.85 -0.78
N GLY A 173 -1.93 2.16 0.33
CA GLY A 173 -0.61 1.63 0.67
C GLY A 173 -0.61 0.38 1.54
N ARG A 174 -1.66 0.16 2.38
CA ARG A 174 -1.68 -0.90 3.40
C ARG A 174 -1.78 -2.29 2.79
N ASN A 175 -1.00 -3.21 3.35
CA ASN A 175 -1.27 -4.64 3.25
C ASN A 175 -2.13 -5.10 4.44
N ILE A 176 -2.38 -6.41 4.54
CA ILE A 176 -3.13 -7.01 5.65
C ILE A 176 -2.15 -7.61 6.66
N GLY A 177 -2.09 -7.01 7.84
CA GLY A 177 -1.20 -7.40 8.93
C GLY A 177 -1.23 -6.41 10.10
N ASP A 178 -0.91 -6.89 11.31
CA ASP A 178 -1.00 -6.11 12.55
C ASP A 178 -0.18 -4.81 12.49
N GLU A 179 0.99 -4.84 11.82
CA GLU A 179 1.83 -3.67 11.63
C GLU A 179 1.18 -2.56 10.79
N TYR A 180 0.22 -2.90 9.90
CA TYR A 180 -0.52 -1.93 9.08
C TYR A 180 -1.75 -1.36 9.77
N PHE A 181 -2.24 -2.04 10.81
CA PHE A 181 -3.45 -1.68 11.54
C PHE A 181 -3.17 -1.20 12.98
N THR A 182 -1.94 -0.76 13.25
CA THR A 182 -1.52 -0.23 14.56
C THR A 182 -1.63 -1.22 15.74
N LEU A 183 -1.65 -2.51 15.44
CA LEU A 183 -1.83 -3.58 16.41
C LEU A 183 -0.51 -4.26 16.82
N ASP A 184 0.58 -4.07 16.08
CA ASP A 184 1.88 -4.67 16.41
C ASP A 184 2.53 -3.98 17.62
N THR A 185 3.13 -4.77 18.51
CA THR A 185 3.76 -4.27 19.73
C THR A 185 5.18 -3.74 19.51
N HIS A 186 5.81 -4.02 18.38
CA HIS A 186 7.20 -3.66 18.09
C HIS A 186 7.30 -2.47 17.15
N SER A 187 6.59 -2.53 16.00
CA SER A 187 6.65 -1.48 14.98
C SER A 187 5.35 -1.40 14.21
N ASN A 188 4.85 -0.19 13.99
CA ASN A 188 3.67 0.05 13.20
C ASN A 188 3.95 1.01 12.04
N PHE A 189 3.21 0.81 10.93
CA PHE A 189 3.33 1.64 9.75
C PHE A 189 2.41 2.86 9.80
N ILE A 190 2.96 4.00 9.39
CA ILE A 190 2.18 5.19 9.00
C ILE A 190 1.81 5.00 7.54
N ASP A 191 0.54 4.74 7.27
CA ASP A 191 0.08 4.47 5.90
C ASP A 191 -1.23 5.19 5.59
N LEU A 192 -1.62 5.20 4.31
CA LEU A 192 -2.77 5.93 3.81
C LEU A 192 -3.52 5.09 2.78
N ASP A 193 -4.80 4.85 3.05
CA ASP A 193 -5.75 4.28 2.10
C ASP A 193 -6.92 5.25 1.88
N LEU A 194 -7.85 4.84 1.04
CA LEU A 194 -9.11 5.54 0.82
C LEU A 194 -10.26 4.57 0.54
N VAL A 195 -11.46 4.97 0.92
CA VAL A 195 -12.71 4.43 0.41
C VAL A 195 -13.08 5.19 -0.86
N GLY A 196 -13.44 4.45 -1.89
CA GLY A 196 -13.89 4.97 -3.18
C GLY A 196 -15.27 4.46 -3.58
N ALA A 197 -16.07 5.31 -4.19
CA ALA A 197 -17.40 5.04 -4.73
C ALA A 197 -17.60 5.67 -6.10
N GLY A 198 -18.62 5.21 -6.82
CA GLY A 198 -18.99 5.76 -8.14
C GLY A 198 -18.04 5.31 -9.27
N PRO A 199 -17.79 6.14 -10.30
CA PRO A 199 -17.14 5.74 -11.55
C PRO A 199 -15.75 5.12 -11.45
N ILE A 200 -15.00 5.32 -10.35
CA ILE A 200 -13.68 4.68 -10.16
C ILE A 200 -13.80 3.20 -9.82
N VAL A 201 -14.90 2.75 -9.19
CA VAL A 201 -15.02 1.36 -8.72
C VAL A 201 -15.00 0.36 -9.87
N PRO A 202 -15.80 0.49 -10.93
CA PRO A 202 -15.71 -0.40 -12.08
C PRO A 202 -14.34 -0.34 -12.79
N GLN A 203 -13.60 0.78 -12.73
CA GLN A 203 -12.23 0.86 -13.27
C GLN A 203 -11.25 0.04 -12.41
N LEU A 204 -11.38 0.10 -11.08
CA LEU A 204 -10.62 -0.72 -10.14
C LEU A 204 -10.92 -2.21 -10.33
N SER A 205 -12.19 -2.56 -10.48
CA SER A 205 -12.64 -3.93 -10.76
C SER A 205 -12.13 -4.45 -12.11
N ALA A 206 -12.09 -3.61 -13.13
CA ALA A 206 -11.51 -3.98 -14.43
C ALA A 206 -10.00 -4.26 -14.32
N SER A 207 -9.27 -3.49 -13.50
CA SER A 207 -7.87 -3.80 -13.18
C SER A 207 -7.76 -5.15 -12.48
N PHE A 208 -8.57 -5.39 -11.44
CA PHE A 208 -8.61 -6.68 -10.75
C PHE A 208 -8.86 -7.84 -11.72
N ASP A 209 -9.88 -7.73 -12.57
CA ASP A 209 -10.25 -8.75 -13.55
C ASP A 209 -9.13 -9.06 -14.53
N ALA A 210 -8.37 -8.03 -14.96
CA ALA A 210 -7.20 -8.22 -15.81
C ALA A 210 -6.12 -9.07 -15.12
N PHE A 211 -5.83 -8.82 -13.84
CA PHE A 211 -4.89 -9.64 -13.05
C PHE A 211 -5.44 -11.03 -12.79
N TRP A 212 -6.69 -11.14 -12.36
CA TRP A 212 -7.37 -12.39 -12.05
C TRP A 212 -7.41 -13.36 -13.23
N ASN A 213 -7.74 -12.87 -14.42
CA ASN A 213 -7.86 -13.67 -15.63
C ASN A 213 -6.53 -13.84 -16.38
N SER A 214 -5.44 -13.27 -15.89
CA SER A 214 -4.13 -13.33 -16.55
C SER A 214 -3.54 -14.73 -16.55
N LYS A 215 -2.58 -14.98 -17.45
CA LYS A 215 -1.79 -16.21 -17.45
C LYS A 215 -0.95 -16.41 -16.20
N TYR A 216 -0.69 -15.35 -15.44
CA TYR A 216 0.16 -15.33 -14.24
C TYR A 216 -0.59 -15.67 -12.93
N ALA A 217 -1.92 -15.66 -12.92
CA ALA A 217 -2.74 -16.05 -11.78
C ALA A 217 -3.03 -17.56 -11.83
N TYR A 218 -2.72 -18.28 -10.75
CA TYR A 218 -2.88 -19.73 -10.63
C TYR A 218 -3.80 -20.08 -9.47
N PRO A 219 -4.84 -20.92 -9.64
CA PRO A 219 -5.59 -21.44 -8.50
C PRO A 219 -4.65 -22.10 -7.49
N ILE A 220 -4.79 -21.80 -6.22
CA ILE A 220 -3.94 -22.35 -5.15
C ILE A 220 -3.94 -23.88 -5.16
N ALA A 221 -5.07 -24.49 -5.47
CA ALA A 221 -5.22 -25.94 -5.56
C ALA A 221 -4.35 -26.60 -6.67
N SER A 222 -3.84 -25.81 -7.63
CA SER A 222 -2.93 -26.30 -8.66
C SER A 222 -1.46 -26.23 -8.26
N LEU A 223 -1.14 -25.57 -7.16
CA LEU A 223 0.23 -25.27 -6.71
C LEU A 223 0.65 -26.04 -5.45
N ALA A 224 -0.31 -26.43 -4.63
CA ALA A 224 -0.07 -27.07 -3.34
C ALA A 224 -0.72 -28.46 -3.28
N ASP A 225 -0.18 -29.33 -2.43
CA ASP A 225 -0.81 -30.61 -2.14
C ASP A 225 -2.20 -30.38 -1.49
N PRO A 226 -3.16 -31.31 -1.71
CA PRO A 226 -4.48 -31.21 -1.11
C PRO A 226 -4.38 -31.00 0.42
N ALA A 227 -4.98 -29.94 0.91
CA ALA A 227 -5.03 -29.73 2.35
C ALA A 227 -5.93 -30.80 3.01
N PRO A 228 -5.60 -31.28 4.22
CA PRO A 228 -6.54 -32.07 5.03
C PRO A 228 -7.85 -31.31 5.18
N ALA A 229 -8.94 -32.02 5.47
CA ALA A 229 -10.22 -31.37 5.76
C ALA A 229 -10.02 -30.27 6.82
N ALA A 230 -10.70 -29.14 6.61
CA ALA A 230 -10.63 -28.02 7.57
C ALA A 230 -10.98 -28.51 8.98
N PRO A 231 -10.24 -28.11 10.02
CA PRO A 231 -10.66 -28.35 11.39
C PRO A 231 -12.03 -27.69 11.65
N PRO A 232 -12.82 -28.20 12.60
CA PRO A 232 -14.06 -27.55 12.98
C PRO A 232 -13.80 -26.09 13.32
N GLU A 233 -14.73 -25.25 12.95
CA GLU A 233 -14.66 -23.79 13.00
C GLU A 233 -14.19 -23.31 14.38
N ALA A 234 -13.11 -22.54 14.39
CA ALA A 234 -12.69 -21.85 15.60
C ALA A 234 -13.73 -20.78 15.96
N PRO A 235 -13.97 -20.49 17.26
CA PRO A 235 -14.85 -19.40 17.67
C PRO A 235 -14.51 -18.10 16.94
N GLN A 236 -15.53 -17.29 16.60
CA GLN A 236 -15.29 -15.98 16.00
C GLN A 236 -14.33 -15.19 16.88
N VAL A 237 -13.20 -14.77 16.30
CA VAL A 237 -12.26 -13.87 16.97
C VAL A 237 -12.85 -12.47 16.82
N PRO A 238 -13.10 -11.74 17.92
CA PRO A 238 -13.51 -10.34 17.82
C PRO A 238 -12.50 -9.57 16.96
N VAL A 239 -12.97 -8.58 16.19
CA VAL A 239 -12.07 -7.65 15.51
C VAL A 239 -11.17 -7.02 16.56
N PRO A 240 -9.84 -7.13 16.43
CA PRO A 240 -8.96 -6.60 17.44
C PRO A 240 -9.09 -5.07 17.43
N THR A 241 -9.62 -4.52 18.50
CA THR A 241 -9.60 -3.09 18.76
C THR A 241 -8.31 -2.76 19.51
N ALA A 242 -7.64 -1.67 19.15
CA ALA A 242 -6.48 -1.20 19.90
C ALA A 242 -6.92 -0.84 21.33
N PRO A 243 -6.55 -1.63 22.39
CA PRO A 243 -7.00 -1.32 23.74
C PRO A 243 -6.37 -0.02 24.24
N GLY A 244 -7.19 0.83 24.83
CA GLY A 244 -6.76 1.96 25.65
C GLY A 244 -6.55 3.29 24.94
N VAL A 245 -6.92 3.41 23.68
CA VAL A 245 -6.77 4.68 22.94
C VAL A 245 -7.95 5.61 23.18
N ALA A 246 -9.15 5.09 23.13
CA ALA A 246 -10.36 5.85 23.43
C ALA A 246 -10.34 6.47 24.85
N GLN A 247 -9.76 5.76 25.84
CA GLN A 247 -9.71 6.25 27.22
C GLN A 247 -8.60 7.26 27.49
N ALA A 248 -7.50 7.28 26.72
CA ALA A 248 -6.34 8.14 27.02
C ALA A 248 -6.46 9.55 26.45
N GLN A 249 -7.29 9.82 25.44
CA GLN A 249 -7.21 11.07 24.69
C GLN A 249 -8.53 11.76 24.31
N GLY A 250 -9.70 11.25 24.70
CA GLY A 250 -10.98 11.90 24.37
C GLY A 250 -11.25 12.04 22.86
N VAL A 251 -10.61 11.21 22.04
CA VAL A 251 -11.01 10.98 20.64
C VAL A 251 -12.16 9.99 20.70
N ALA A 252 -13.32 10.39 20.21
CA ALA A 252 -14.52 9.57 20.29
C ALA A 252 -14.29 8.25 19.55
N GLU A 253 -14.66 7.12 20.18
CA GLU A 253 -14.76 5.79 19.55
C GLU A 253 -15.59 5.81 18.24
N GLU A 254 -16.37 6.87 18.05
CA GLU A 254 -17.24 7.11 16.89
C GLU A 254 -16.50 7.26 15.55
N ASP A 255 -15.18 7.50 15.52
CA ASP A 255 -14.48 7.80 14.28
C ASP A 255 -13.91 6.56 13.55
N ALA A 256 -13.60 5.47 14.23
CA ALA A 256 -13.08 4.26 13.59
C ALA A 256 -14.18 3.49 12.83
N ASP A 257 -15.37 3.36 13.41
CA ASP A 257 -16.51 2.61 12.88
C ASP A 257 -17.39 3.41 11.90
N TRP A 258 -16.95 4.59 11.49
CA TRP A 258 -17.77 5.52 10.72
C TRP A 258 -18.41 4.87 9.48
N LEU A 259 -17.67 4.02 8.75
CA LEU A 259 -18.18 3.39 7.54
C LEU A 259 -19.33 2.41 7.88
N ARG A 260 -19.17 1.61 8.90
CA ARG A 260 -20.24 0.71 9.38
C ARG A 260 -21.49 1.50 9.75
N HIS A 261 -21.35 2.54 10.57
CA HIS A 261 -22.48 3.38 10.99
C HIS A 261 -23.16 4.08 9.81
N GLU A 262 -22.39 4.59 8.84
CA GLU A 262 -22.96 5.22 7.66
C GLU A 262 -23.65 4.21 6.74
N LEU A 263 -23.11 2.99 6.59
CA LEU A 263 -23.75 1.92 5.82
C LEU A 263 -25.04 1.43 6.49
N ASP A 264 -25.05 1.24 7.82
CA ASP A 264 -26.23 0.86 8.58
C ASP A 264 -27.33 1.93 8.52
N ALA A 265 -26.93 3.21 8.51
CA ALA A 265 -27.83 4.34 8.35
C ALA A 265 -28.26 4.60 6.88
N HIS A 266 -27.73 3.84 5.91
CA HIS A 266 -27.92 4.06 4.49
C HIS A 266 -27.54 5.48 4.02
N LEU A 267 -26.54 6.08 4.65
CA LEU A 267 -26.06 7.43 4.39
C LEU A 267 -24.53 7.45 4.28
N LEU A 268 -24.00 7.74 3.13
CA LEU A 268 -22.57 7.75 2.87
C LEU A 268 -22.07 9.18 2.60
N LYS A 269 -21.19 9.67 3.48
CA LYS A 269 -20.64 11.03 3.42
C LYS A 269 -19.25 11.01 2.79
N LEU A 270 -19.18 11.24 1.48
CA LEU A 270 -17.94 11.25 0.70
C LEU A 270 -17.70 12.63 0.10
N ILE A 271 -16.42 12.94 -0.14
CA ILE A 271 -15.99 14.09 -0.95
C ILE A 271 -16.06 13.66 -2.41
N TRP A 272 -16.96 14.29 -3.16
CA TRP A 272 -17.15 14.00 -4.59
C TRP A 272 -16.23 14.85 -5.45
N ALA A 273 -15.36 14.19 -6.23
CA ALA A 273 -14.35 14.85 -7.04
C ALA A 273 -14.04 14.05 -8.31
N PRO A 274 -13.50 14.71 -9.36
CA PRO A 274 -12.94 14.00 -10.49
C PRO A 274 -11.78 13.12 -10.03
N ALA A 275 -11.87 11.84 -10.34
CA ALA A 275 -10.83 10.86 -10.01
C ALA A 275 -10.58 9.93 -11.20
N THR A 276 -9.36 9.42 -11.30
CA THR A 276 -8.90 8.50 -12.35
C THR A 276 -8.07 7.39 -11.73
N VAL A 277 -8.34 6.15 -12.12
CA VAL A 277 -7.53 5.00 -11.74
C VAL A 277 -6.29 4.96 -12.63
N LEU A 278 -5.12 4.85 -12.01
CA LEU A 278 -3.88 4.45 -12.66
C LEU A 278 -3.53 3.04 -12.21
N ALA A 279 -3.31 2.14 -13.14
CA ALA A 279 -2.97 0.76 -12.85
C ALA A 279 -2.00 0.21 -13.91
N ASP A 280 -0.95 -0.44 -13.47
CA ASP A 280 -0.11 -1.23 -14.36
C ASP A 280 -0.85 -2.46 -14.86
N ARG A 281 -0.50 -2.91 -16.07
CA ARG A 281 -1.05 -4.15 -16.64
C ARG A 281 -0.35 -5.38 -16.08
N PRO A 282 -1.02 -6.54 -16.01
CA PRO A 282 -0.36 -7.80 -15.64
C PRO A 282 0.86 -8.15 -16.51
N ALA A 283 0.90 -7.66 -17.75
CA ALA A 283 2.00 -7.86 -18.67
C ALA A 283 3.31 -7.17 -18.25
N LYS A 284 3.25 -6.12 -17.43
CA LYS A 284 4.45 -5.44 -16.90
C LYS A 284 5.40 -6.39 -16.16
N ILE A 285 4.87 -7.49 -15.62
CA ILE A 285 5.72 -8.50 -14.96
C ILE A 285 6.38 -9.49 -15.94
N ALA A 286 6.11 -9.38 -17.26
CA ALA A 286 6.81 -10.16 -18.25
C ALA A 286 8.22 -9.59 -18.47
N SER A 287 9.23 -10.44 -18.30
CA SER A 287 10.64 -10.04 -18.41
C SER A 287 11.09 -9.60 -19.82
N ASP A 288 10.22 -9.75 -20.80
CA ASP A 288 10.47 -9.47 -22.23
C ASP A 288 9.85 -8.13 -22.70
N VAL A 289 9.14 -7.41 -21.82
CA VAL A 289 8.52 -6.13 -22.14
C VAL A 289 9.41 -4.99 -21.60
N SER A 290 9.81 -4.05 -22.47
CA SER A 290 10.53 -2.85 -22.05
C SER A 290 9.58 -1.87 -21.41
N PRO A 291 9.79 -1.45 -20.14
CA PRO A 291 8.94 -0.48 -19.45
C PRO A 291 8.80 0.86 -20.16
N ASP A 292 9.81 1.24 -20.94
CA ASP A 292 9.84 2.52 -21.68
C ASP A 292 8.82 2.57 -22.84
N GLN A 293 8.29 1.42 -23.24
CA GLN A 293 7.29 1.30 -24.33
C GLN A 293 5.87 1.15 -23.81
N GLU A 294 5.66 0.96 -22.51
CA GLU A 294 4.33 0.81 -21.91
C GLU A 294 3.86 2.08 -21.20
N GLU A 295 2.55 2.27 -21.21
CA GLU A 295 1.88 3.27 -20.38
C GLU A 295 1.85 2.76 -18.93
N THR A 296 2.94 3.01 -18.18
CA THR A 296 3.08 2.61 -16.78
C THR A 296 2.56 3.69 -15.84
N ILE A 297 2.17 3.28 -14.62
CA ILE A 297 1.79 4.24 -13.58
C ILE A 297 2.95 5.19 -13.25
N ALA A 298 4.20 4.73 -13.24
CA ALA A 298 5.37 5.56 -12.99
C ALA A 298 5.53 6.66 -14.05
N ASN A 299 5.33 6.35 -15.34
CA ASN A 299 5.38 7.32 -16.43
C ASN A 299 4.24 8.35 -16.31
N ASN A 300 3.03 7.92 -15.96
CA ASN A 300 1.90 8.81 -15.71
C ASN A 300 2.17 9.75 -14.52
N ILE A 301 2.76 9.26 -13.43
CA ILE A 301 3.14 10.08 -12.27
C ILE A 301 4.24 11.08 -12.64
N ALA A 302 5.25 10.69 -13.42
CA ALA A 302 6.27 11.61 -13.90
C ALA A 302 5.67 12.72 -14.79
N ALA A 303 4.71 12.38 -15.66
CA ALA A 303 3.97 13.36 -16.46
C ALA A 303 3.12 14.29 -15.59
N LEU A 304 2.48 13.75 -14.56
CA LEU A 304 1.70 14.53 -13.60
C LEU A 304 2.61 15.49 -12.81
N MET A 305 3.78 15.06 -12.35
CA MET A 305 4.76 15.94 -11.69
C MET A 305 5.22 17.07 -12.62
N ARG A 306 5.47 16.80 -13.91
CA ARG A 306 5.83 17.86 -14.89
C ARG A 306 4.75 18.92 -15.05
N SER A 307 3.50 18.61 -14.75
CA SER A 307 2.39 19.60 -14.82
C SER A 307 2.38 20.60 -13.66
N ALA A 308 3.16 20.37 -12.60
CA ALA A 308 3.23 21.25 -11.44
C ALA A 308 3.69 22.67 -11.81
N GLN A 309 3.06 23.65 -11.15
CA GLN A 309 3.34 25.09 -11.36
C GLN A 309 3.89 25.78 -10.10
N GLN A 310 3.58 25.26 -8.90
CA GLN A 310 3.92 25.92 -7.64
C GLN A 310 4.65 24.99 -6.69
N GLU A 311 4.06 23.85 -6.34
CA GLU A 311 4.64 22.93 -5.36
C GLU A 311 4.35 21.46 -5.64
N ILE A 312 5.24 20.62 -5.16
CA ILE A 312 5.08 19.17 -5.09
C ILE A 312 5.43 18.71 -3.67
N LEU A 313 4.48 17.99 -3.05
CA LEU A 313 4.72 17.29 -1.79
C LEU A 313 4.74 15.80 -2.08
N VAL A 314 5.82 15.11 -1.68
CA VAL A 314 5.99 13.66 -1.84
C VAL A 314 6.08 13.02 -0.46
N ILE A 315 5.31 11.97 -0.26
CA ILE A 315 5.50 11.03 0.84
C ILE A 315 5.73 9.64 0.25
N SER A 316 6.89 9.06 0.55
CA SER A 316 7.27 7.73 0.04
C SER A 316 8.24 7.06 1.01
N PRO A 317 7.92 5.84 1.49
CA PRO A 317 8.80 5.10 2.41
C PRO A 317 10.13 4.75 1.76
N TYR A 318 10.10 4.43 0.47
CA TYR A 318 11.24 4.08 -0.36
C TYR A 318 11.36 5.14 -1.45
N PHE A 319 12.40 5.96 -1.33
CA PHE A 319 12.64 7.07 -2.22
C PHE A 319 14.04 6.96 -2.84
N VAL A 320 14.11 6.38 -4.02
CA VAL A 320 15.36 6.24 -4.80
C VAL A 320 15.10 6.83 -6.19
N PRO A 321 15.29 8.15 -6.36
CA PRO A 321 14.84 8.86 -7.57
C PRO A 321 15.58 8.48 -8.85
N GLY A 322 16.73 7.82 -8.74
CA GLY A 322 17.56 7.54 -9.88
C GLY A 322 18.04 8.82 -10.60
N LYS A 323 18.76 8.66 -11.69
CA LYS A 323 19.24 9.81 -12.49
C LYS A 323 18.09 10.58 -13.14
N GLU A 324 17.05 9.87 -13.60
CA GLU A 324 15.90 10.48 -14.28
C GLU A 324 15.03 11.28 -13.32
N GLY A 325 14.78 10.77 -12.11
CA GLY A 325 14.05 11.50 -11.08
C GLY A 325 14.80 12.76 -10.62
N VAL A 326 16.12 12.68 -10.46
CA VAL A 326 16.96 13.86 -10.16
C VAL A 326 16.87 14.90 -11.28
N ALA A 327 16.95 14.47 -12.55
CA ALA A 327 16.81 15.37 -13.70
C ALA A 327 15.43 16.03 -13.75
N LEU A 328 14.35 15.28 -13.49
CA LEU A 328 13.00 15.82 -13.41
C LEU A 328 12.87 16.87 -12.28
N MET A 329 13.42 16.61 -11.10
CA MET A 329 13.37 17.58 -10.00
C MET A 329 14.16 18.84 -10.33
N HIS A 330 15.32 18.70 -10.98
CA HIS A 330 16.10 19.85 -11.44
C HIS A 330 15.30 20.70 -12.44
N GLU A 331 14.62 20.08 -13.42
CA GLU A 331 13.74 20.77 -14.37
C GLU A 331 12.63 21.55 -13.64
N LEU A 332 11.96 20.91 -12.68
CA LEU A 332 10.85 21.51 -11.92
C LEU A 332 11.32 22.70 -11.07
N ILE A 333 12.44 22.55 -10.37
CA ILE A 333 13.01 23.62 -9.53
C ILE A 333 13.49 24.81 -10.40
N ALA A 334 14.08 24.55 -11.58
CA ALA A 334 14.45 25.59 -12.53
C ALA A 334 13.23 26.40 -13.03
N ARG A 335 12.03 25.82 -12.99
CA ARG A 335 10.77 26.49 -13.29
C ARG A 335 10.14 27.20 -12.06
N GLY A 336 10.79 27.13 -10.89
CA GLY A 336 10.31 27.72 -9.65
C GLY A 336 9.35 26.85 -8.84
N VAL A 337 9.22 25.56 -9.16
CA VAL A 337 8.39 24.63 -8.40
C VAL A 337 9.09 24.27 -7.09
N HIS A 338 8.42 24.44 -5.97
CA HIS A 338 8.92 24.05 -4.66
C HIS A 338 8.69 22.54 -4.43
N ILE A 339 9.71 21.79 -4.01
CA ILE A 339 9.61 20.33 -3.81
C ILE A 339 9.95 19.99 -2.37
N ARG A 340 9.00 19.31 -1.70
CA ARG A 340 9.16 18.77 -0.34
C ARG A 340 9.00 17.25 -0.38
N ILE A 341 9.91 16.52 0.26
CA ILE A 341 9.93 15.06 0.29
C ILE A 341 10.05 14.58 1.72
N ILE A 342 9.18 13.63 2.08
CA ILE A 342 9.24 12.90 3.34
C ILE A 342 9.47 11.42 3.05
N THR A 343 10.49 10.86 3.67
CA THR A 343 10.84 9.44 3.58
C THR A 343 11.28 8.89 4.94
N ASN A 344 11.64 7.63 5.02
CA ASN A 344 12.16 7.04 6.25
C ASN A 344 13.61 7.46 6.54
N SER A 345 13.92 7.69 7.83
CA SER A 345 15.31 7.70 8.30
C SER A 345 15.90 6.29 8.31
N LEU A 346 17.22 6.19 8.45
CA LEU A 346 17.87 4.89 8.62
C LEU A 346 17.37 4.12 9.85
N ALA A 347 17.00 4.84 10.90
CA ALA A 347 16.49 4.23 12.15
C ALA A 347 15.03 3.79 12.04
N SER A 348 14.22 4.36 11.14
CA SER A 348 12.80 4.04 10.99
C SER A 348 12.49 3.09 9.86
N THR A 349 13.39 2.94 8.87
CA THR A 349 13.13 2.11 7.68
C THR A 349 13.12 0.61 8.01
N ASP A 350 12.17 -0.10 7.42
CA ASP A 350 12.13 -1.58 7.38
C ASP A 350 13.00 -2.16 6.25
N ALA A 351 13.50 -1.31 5.31
CA ALA A 351 14.35 -1.67 4.17
C ALA A 351 15.68 -0.90 4.14
N PRO A 352 16.66 -1.22 5.01
CA PRO A 352 17.91 -0.45 5.13
C PRO A 352 18.74 -0.37 3.84
N LEU A 353 18.66 -1.37 2.96
CA LEU A 353 19.36 -1.35 1.67
C LEU A 353 18.76 -0.30 0.72
N VAL A 354 17.43 -0.17 0.69
CA VAL A 354 16.74 0.86 -0.10
C VAL A 354 17.10 2.25 0.43
N HIS A 355 17.13 2.42 1.75
CA HIS A 355 17.58 3.68 2.37
C HIS A 355 19.00 4.05 1.95
N ASN A 356 19.91 3.08 1.82
CA ASN A 356 21.25 3.35 1.32
C ASN A 356 21.24 3.82 -0.16
N GLY A 357 20.33 3.33 -0.98
CA GLY A 357 20.08 3.83 -2.34
C GLY A 357 19.72 5.32 -2.33
N TYR A 358 18.76 5.70 -1.47
CA TYR A 358 18.34 7.08 -1.26
C TYR A 358 19.48 7.99 -0.77
N ALA A 359 20.25 7.51 0.22
CA ALA A 359 21.28 8.30 0.89
C ALA A 359 22.31 8.92 -0.09
N ARG A 360 22.54 8.28 -1.24
CA ARG A 360 23.45 8.77 -2.30
C ARG A 360 22.97 10.08 -2.92
N TYR A 361 21.67 10.35 -2.92
CA TYR A 361 21.06 11.50 -3.57
C TYR A 361 20.86 12.71 -2.66
N ARG A 362 20.93 12.56 -1.33
CA ARG A 362 20.62 13.61 -0.35
C ARG A 362 21.33 14.92 -0.63
N VAL A 363 22.66 14.87 -0.78
CA VAL A 363 23.48 16.08 -0.99
C VAL A 363 23.10 16.80 -2.29
N ALA A 364 22.87 16.05 -3.36
CA ALA A 364 22.46 16.62 -4.65
C ALA A 364 21.09 17.29 -4.55
N LEU A 365 20.12 16.63 -3.91
CA LEU A 365 18.76 17.15 -3.72
C LEU A 365 18.76 18.41 -2.85
N LEU A 366 19.47 18.41 -1.73
CA LEU A 366 19.58 19.57 -0.85
C LEU A 366 20.25 20.78 -1.55
N LYS A 367 21.30 20.52 -2.36
CA LYS A 367 21.95 21.57 -3.16
C LYS A 367 21.04 22.17 -4.23
N MET A 368 20.11 21.41 -4.75
CA MET A 368 19.09 21.91 -5.68
C MET A 368 17.98 22.71 -5.01
N GLY A 369 17.85 22.64 -3.69
CA GLY A 369 16.81 23.32 -2.94
C GLY A 369 15.57 22.44 -2.64
N VAL A 370 15.69 21.12 -2.80
CA VAL A 370 14.64 20.20 -2.33
C VAL A 370 14.61 20.19 -0.80
N GLU A 371 13.45 20.35 -0.20
CA GLU A 371 13.27 20.14 1.23
C GLU A 371 13.12 18.65 1.53
N LEU A 372 14.04 18.11 2.32
CA LEU A 372 14.05 16.71 2.74
C LEU A 372 13.74 16.60 4.22
N SER A 373 12.81 15.70 4.55
CA SER A 373 12.49 15.28 5.91
C SER A 373 12.53 13.76 6.03
N GLU A 374 13.10 13.27 7.11
CA GLU A 374 13.19 11.84 7.40
C GLU A 374 12.41 11.50 8.68
N VAL A 375 11.46 10.56 8.56
CA VAL A 375 10.61 10.13 9.67
C VAL A 375 11.45 9.52 10.78
N ARG A 376 11.16 9.88 12.02
CA ARG A 376 11.79 9.35 13.23
C ARG A 376 11.19 8.00 13.58
N PRO A 377 11.98 7.08 14.18
CA PRO A 377 11.46 5.80 14.65
C PRO A 377 10.48 5.96 15.83
N ARG A 378 10.50 7.12 16.52
CA ARG A 378 9.59 7.44 17.63
C ARG A 378 8.90 8.77 17.36
N LEU A 379 7.59 8.72 17.21
CA LEU A 379 6.80 9.94 17.08
C LEU A 379 6.70 10.65 18.43
N GLY A 380 6.75 11.99 18.41
CA GLY A 380 6.69 12.82 19.61
C GLY A 380 5.35 12.69 20.35
N GLN A 381 5.37 12.79 21.70
CA GLN A 381 4.18 12.58 22.57
C GLN A 381 3.03 13.57 22.32
N LYS A 382 3.26 14.72 21.68
CA LYS A 382 2.23 15.75 21.47
C LYS A 382 1.21 15.43 20.38
N ARG A 383 1.43 14.39 19.56
CA ARG A 383 0.63 14.11 18.37
C ARG A 383 0.04 12.71 18.27
N ALA A 384 -0.19 12.07 19.38
CA ALA A 384 -1.05 10.91 19.47
C ALA A 384 -2.51 11.14 18.97
N ARG A 385 -2.82 12.33 18.41
CA ARG A 385 -4.15 12.65 17.89
C ARG A 385 -4.54 11.89 16.64
N PHE A 386 -3.56 11.45 15.84
CA PHE A 386 -3.82 10.76 14.59
C PHE A 386 -3.43 9.27 14.58
N HIS A 387 -2.57 8.84 15.52
CA HIS A 387 -2.16 7.43 15.59
C HIS A 387 -1.77 7.04 17.01
N PRO A 388 -2.62 6.34 17.71
CA PRO A 388 -2.27 5.69 18.96
C PRO A 388 -1.42 4.45 18.70
N PHE A 389 -0.11 4.62 18.58
CA PHE A 389 0.78 3.48 18.41
C PHE A 389 0.92 2.69 19.70
N ARG A 390 0.69 1.39 19.63
CA ARG A 390 1.07 0.44 20.69
C ARG A 390 2.57 0.25 20.78
N SER A 391 3.31 0.50 19.68
CA SER A 391 4.73 0.23 19.58
C SER A 391 5.59 1.44 19.88
N ALA A 392 6.82 1.17 20.31
CA ALA A 392 7.85 2.19 20.49
C ALA A 392 8.42 2.70 19.14
N HIS A 393 8.16 2.01 18.02
CA HIS A 393 8.69 2.32 16.70
C HIS A 393 7.60 2.57 15.68
N ALA A 394 7.81 3.61 14.88
CA ALA A 394 6.99 3.96 13.72
C ALA A 394 7.86 3.92 12.46
N SER A 395 7.30 3.43 11.36
CA SER A 395 7.90 3.47 10.03
C SER A 395 6.90 4.04 9.04
N LEU A 396 7.38 4.88 8.13
CA LEU A 396 6.54 5.37 7.05
C LEU A 396 6.30 4.26 6.03
N HIS A 397 5.03 4.10 5.61
CA HIS A 397 4.67 3.22 4.49
C HIS A 397 3.68 3.88 3.51
N ALA A 398 3.14 5.06 3.79
CA ALA A 398 2.26 5.81 2.89
C ALA A 398 2.97 6.22 1.59
N LYS A 399 2.26 6.14 0.47
CA LYS A 399 2.69 6.57 -0.85
C LYS A 399 1.67 7.56 -1.40
N ALA A 400 2.02 8.84 -1.34
CA ALA A 400 1.17 9.89 -1.85
C ALA A 400 1.98 11.04 -2.47
N LEU A 401 1.34 11.74 -3.39
CA LEU A 401 1.88 12.90 -4.08
C LEU A 401 0.80 13.98 -4.10
N VAL A 402 1.12 15.19 -3.67
CA VAL A 402 0.23 16.36 -3.79
C VAL A 402 0.88 17.37 -4.73
N ILE A 403 0.11 17.85 -5.72
CA ILE A 403 0.55 18.83 -6.70
C ILE A 403 -0.33 20.08 -6.59
N ASP A 404 0.32 21.22 -6.41
CA ASP A 404 -0.29 22.56 -6.38
C ASP A 404 -1.50 22.66 -5.44
N ARG A 405 -1.52 21.84 -4.37
CA ARG A 405 -2.63 21.72 -3.38
C ARG A 405 -4.01 21.45 -4.01
N ARG A 406 -4.04 20.78 -5.17
CA ARG A 406 -5.26 20.54 -5.94
C ARG A 406 -5.39 19.12 -6.45
N THR A 407 -4.27 18.51 -6.79
CA THR A 407 -4.25 17.14 -7.33
C THR A 407 -3.46 16.25 -6.40
N VAL A 408 -4.04 15.09 -6.09
CA VAL A 408 -3.44 14.11 -5.19
C VAL A 408 -3.35 12.78 -5.91
N PHE A 409 -2.22 12.11 -5.78
CA PHE A 409 -2.09 10.69 -6.06
C PHE A 409 -1.98 9.94 -4.73
N ILE A 410 -2.71 8.83 -4.58
CA ILE A 410 -2.62 7.88 -3.46
C ILE A 410 -2.65 6.48 -4.06
N GLY A 411 -1.75 5.61 -3.62
CA GLY A 411 -1.71 4.23 -4.11
C GLY A 411 -0.57 3.41 -3.56
N SER A 412 -0.15 2.40 -4.32
CA SER A 412 0.90 1.48 -3.92
C SER A 412 2.30 1.85 -4.42
N LEU A 413 2.43 2.82 -5.37
CA LEU A 413 3.68 3.16 -6.04
C LEU A 413 4.68 3.83 -5.10
N ASN A 414 5.82 3.19 -4.84
CA ASN A 414 7.00 3.85 -4.26
C ASN A 414 7.76 4.66 -5.31
N MET A 415 8.50 5.66 -4.85
CA MET A 415 9.38 6.45 -5.71
C MET A 415 10.77 5.79 -5.81
N ASP A 416 10.81 4.55 -6.32
CA ASP A 416 12.02 3.75 -6.49
C ASP A 416 12.04 3.00 -7.83
N GLU A 417 13.23 2.50 -8.22
CA GLU A 417 13.42 1.80 -9.48
C GLU A 417 12.69 0.45 -9.52
N ARG A 418 12.45 -0.18 -8.34
CA ARG A 418 11.71 -1.42 -8.25
C ARG A 418 10.24 -1.23 -8.62
N SER A 419 9.57 -0.22 -8.08
CA SER A 419 8.19 0.13 -8.44
C SER A 419 8.07 0.58 -9.88
N LYS A 420 9.09 1.27 -10.41
CA LYS A 420 9.12 1.72 -11.80
C LYS A 420 9.20 0.54 -12.78
N HIS A 421 10.08 -0.44 -12.54
CA HIS A 421 10.45 -1.45 -13.53
C HIS A 421 9.91 -2.85 -13.26
N PHE A 422 9.74 -3.25 -12.00
CA PHE A 422 9.49 -4.65 -11.65
C PHE A 422 8.12 -4.90 -11.05
N ASN A 423 7.62 -4.01 -10.22
CA ASN A 423 6.33 -4.21 -9.59
C ASN A 423 5.19 -3.68 -10.44
N SER A 424 4.05 -4.35 -10.41
CA SER A 424 2.82 -3.73 -10.86
C SER A 424 2.20 -2.96 -9.70
N GLU A 425 1.70 -1.78 -10.00
CA GLU A 425 1.19 -0.82 -9.03
C GLU A 425 -0.25 -0.40 -9.36
N LEU A 426 -0.94 0.16 -8.37
CA LEU A 426 -2.31 0.65 -8.46
C LEU A 426 -2.45 1.93 -7.63
N GLY A 427 -3.19 2.91 -8.13
CA GLY A 427 -3.52 4.11 -7.36
C GLY A 427 -4.52 5.00 -8.07
N LEU A 428 -4.87 6.08 -7.39
CA LEU A 428 -5.87 7.05 -7.82
C LEU A 428 -5.25 8.44 -7.93
N VAL A 429 -5.53 9.12 -9.03
CA VAL A 429 -5.33 10.57 -9.17
C VAL A 429 -6.66 11.26 -8.91
N ILE A 430 -6.72 12.10 -7.89
CA ILE A 430 -7.91 12.79 -7.40
C ILE A 430 -7.69 14.29 -7.56
N ARG A 431 -8.60 14.98 -8.25
CA ARG A 431 -8.56 16.45 -8.39
C ARG A 431 -9.51 17.10 -7.40
N SER A 432 -9.01 17.34 -6.18
CA SER A 432 -9.78 17.92 -5.07
C SER A 432 -8.89 18.75 -4.16
N PRO A 433 -9.12 20.07 -4.08
CA PRO A 433 -8.42 20.91 -3.08
C PRO A 433 -8.70 20.47 -1.63
N GLU A 434 -9.85 19.86 -1.37
CA GLU A 434 -10.23 19.39 -0.04
C GLU A 434 -9.42 18.14 0.35
N ILE A 435 -9.35 17.13 -0.51
CA ILE A 435 -8.50 15.95 -0.30
C ILE A 435 -7.02 16.37 -0.23
N ALA A 436 -6.59 17.29 -1.10
CA ALA A 436 -5.22 17.80 -1.07
C ALA A 436 -4.88 18.47 0.26
N ARG A 437 -5.81 19.24 0.86
CA ARG A 437 -5.61 19.82 2.20
C ARG A 437 -5.48 18.73 3.28
N GLN A 438 -6.32 17.70 3.25
CA GLN A 438 -6.25 16.61 4.23
C GLN A 438 -4.89 15.88 4.14
N VAL A 439 -4.44 15.52 2.94
CA VAL A 439 -3.13 14.87 2.75
C VAL A 439 -1.98 15.82 3.13
N THR A 440 -2.06 17.11 2.77
CA THR A 440 -1.05 18.10 3.14
C THR A 440 -0.97 18.25 4.66
N SER A 441 -2.12 18.31 5.36
CA SER A 441 -2.15 18.38 6.83
C SER A 441 -1.48 17.15 7.46
N LEU A 442 -1.74 15.95 6.95
CA LEU A 442 -1.06 14.73 7.40
C LEU A 442 0.46 14.83 7.22
N ILE A 443 0.90 15.31 6.06
CA ILE A 443 2.32 15.52 5.75
C ILE A 443 2.96 16.55 6.71
N ASP A 444 2.29 17.69 6.93
CA ASP A 444 2.77 18.72 7.83
C ASP A 444 2.83 18.23 9.28
N ASP A 445 1.86 17.43 9.69
CA ASP A 445 1.83 16.79 11.00
C ASP A 445 3.01 15.84 11.23
N ILE A 446 3.32 14.98 10.26
CA ILE A 446 4.49 14.11 10.33
C ILE A 446 5.78 14.93 10.34
N SER A 447 5.86 15.99 9.54
CA SER A 447 7.06 16.83 9.41
C SER A 447 7.40 17.59 10.68
N ALA A 448 6.41 18.11 11.39
CA ALA A 448 6.65 19.07 12.49
C ALA A 448 7.26 18.41 13.74
N ASP A 449 6.78 17.23 14.19
CA ASP A 449 7.28 16.59 15.43
C ASP A 449 7.76 15.16 15.20
N GLY A 450 7.44 14.57 14.02
CA GLY A 450 7.70 13.17 13.70
C GLY A 450 8.89 12.95 12.75
N SER A 451 9.63 14.01 12.40
CA SER A 451 10.73 13.87 11.44
C SER A 451 11.98 14.67 11.81
N TYR A 452 13.07 14.32 11.16
CA TYR A 452 14.29 15.13 11.07
C TYR A 452 14.22 15.95 9.79
N ARG A 453 14.51 17.27 9.89
CA ARG A 453 14.78 18.13 8.74
C ARG A 453 16.25 17.99 8.35
N LEU A 454 16.54 17.79 7.06
CA LEU A 454 17.89 17.72 6.56
C LEU A 454 18.35 19.07 6.01
N SER A 455 19.61 19.39 6.26
CA SER A 455 20.30 20.57 5.71
C SER A 455 21.78 20.24 5.43
N LEU A 456 22.51 21.19 4.82
CA LEU A 456 23.96 21.07 4.64
C LEU A 456 24.65 22.11 5.53
N ASP A 457 25.73 21.68 6.19
CA ASP A 457 26.63 22.61 6.90
C ASP A 457 27.51 23.42 5.91
N ALA A 458 28.33 24.31 6.43
CA ALA A 458 29.24 25.13 5.61
C ALA A 458 30.29 24.30 4.83
N ALA A 459 30.56 23.07 5.25
CA ALA A 459 31.47 22.14 4.57
C ALA A 459 30.74 21.25 3.56
N GLY A 460 29.40 21.32 3.50
CA GLY A 460 28.57 20.51 2.60
C GLY A 460 28.23 19.13 3.14
N HIS A 461 28.40 18.89 4.44
CA HIS A 461 27.99 17.66 5.09
C HIS A 461 26.52 17.76 5.52
N ILE A 462 25.83 16.61 5.56
CA ILE A 462 24.43 16.54 5.97
C ILE A 462 24.33 16.73 7.47
N VAL A 463 23.36 17.56 7.87
CA VAL A 463 22.97 17.82 9.23
C VAL A 463 21.47 17.52 9.37
N TRP A 464 21.12 16.76 10.39
CA TRP A 464 19.74 16.49 10.78
C TRP A 464 19.36 17.41 11.94
N SER A 465 18.19 18.03 11.89
CA SER A 465 17.64 18.80 13.00
C SER A 465 16.20 18.39 13.29
N SER A 466 15.78 18.50 14.56
CA SER A 466 14.41 18.26 15.02
C SER A 466 14.08 19.12 16.22
N GLY A 467 12.85 19.64 16.28
CA GLY A 467 12.40 20.63 17.26
C GLY A 467 12.54 22.05 16.73
N GLU A 468 12.14 23.04 17.52
CA GLU A 468 12.18 24.45 17.20
C GLU A 468 12.80 25.28 18.34
N GLY A 469 13.49 26.36 17.99
CA GLY A 469 14.06 27.32 18.95
C GLY A 469 15.03 26.67 19.94
N SER A 470 14.79 26.87 21.24
CA SER A 470 15.65 26.36 22.32
C SER A 470 15.58 24.81 22.50
N GLU A 471 14.61 24.15 21.90
CA GLU A 471 14.46 22.68 21.95
C GLU A 471 15.04 21.99 20.71
N GLU A 472 15.60 22.75 19.76
CA GLU A 472 16.21 22.18 18.56
C GLU A 472 17.41 21.30 18.92
N LYS A 473 17.37 20.07 18.43
CA LYS A 473 18.47 19.11 18.52
C LYS A 473 19.08 18.91 17.13
N VAL A 474 20.40 18.81 17.10
CA VAL A 474 21.17 18.70 15.85
C VAL A 474 22.06 17.46 15.91
N TRP A 475 22.13 16.73 14.80
CA TRP A 475 22.98 15.54 14.61
C TRP A 475 23.83 15.69 13.36
N HIS A 476 25.08 15.19 13.42
CA HIS A 476 26.01 15.14 12.31
C HIS A 476 26.25 13.73 11.77
N ASN A 477 25.49 12.78 12.25
CA ASN A 477 25.43 11.38 11.79
C ASN A 477 23.97 10.93 11.81
N GLU A 478 23.66 9.83 11.11
CA GLU A 478 22.33 9.20 11.11
C GLU A 478 21.76 9.12 12.54
N PRO A 479 20.69 9.87 12.84
CA PRO A 479 20.14 9.89 14.21
C PRO A 479 19.59 8.54 14.64
N GLU A 480 19.63 8.27 15.94
CA GLU A 480 19.08 7.07 16.59
C GLU A 480 19.59 5.74 15.99
N THR A 481 20.80 5.73 15.38
CA THR A 481 21.47 4.54 14.84
C THR A 481 22.75 4.23 15.57
N THR A 482 23.13 2.95 15.62
CA THR A 482 24.42 2.51 16.14
C THR A 482 25.52 2.59 15.07
N GLU A 483 26.80 2.67 15.50
CA GLU A 483 27.93 2.62 14.55
C GLU A 483 27.95 1.30 13.77
N MET A 484 27.58 0.20 14.40
CA MET A 484 27.50 -1.10 13.75
C MET A 484 26.45 -1.13 12.63
N GLN A 485 25.27 -0.56 12.87
CA GLN A 485 24.22 -0.43 11.81
C GLN A 485 24.73 0.38 10.62
N ARG A 486 25.36 1.54 10.87
CA ARG A 486 25.92 2.38 9.81
C ARG A 486 27.03 1.68 9.03
N LEU A 487 27.89 0.93 9.72
CA LEU A 487 28.98 0.17 9.09
C LEU A 487 28.44 -1.01 8.27
N SER A 488 27.50 -1.79 8.81
CA SER A 488 26.93 -2.95 8.12
C SER A 488 26.27 -2.55 6.80
N ILE A 489 25.54 -1.43 6.78
CA ILE A 489 24.90 -0.94 5.57
C ILE A 489 25.94 -0.49 4.53
N LYS A 490 26.99 0.21 4.94
CA LYS A 490 28.10 0.60 4.03
C LYS A 490 28.77 -0.63 3.42
N LEU A 491 28.94 -1.70 4.18
CA LEU A 491 29.54 -2.96 3.69
C LEU A 491 28.61 -3.72 2.73
N LEU A 492 27.32 -3.65 2.94
CA LEU A 492 26.31 -4.31 2.08
C LEU A 492 25.94 -3.50 0.83
N ALA A 493 26.21 -2.20 0.82
CA ALA A 493 25.90 -1.29 -0.27
C ALA A 493 26.36 -1.74 -1.68
N PRO A 494 27.57 -2.31 -1.86
CA PRO A 494 28.04 -2.78 -3.16
C PRO A 494 27.25 -3.97 -3.71
N PHE A 495 26.54 -4.71 -2.84
CA PHE A 495 25.78 -5.91 -3.19
C PHE A 495 24.29 -5.61 -3.49
N ALA A 496 23.88 -4.36 -3.36
CA ALA A 496 22.53 -3.91 -3.67
C ALA A 496 22.57 -2.89 -4.83
N PRO A 497 22.59 -3.36 -6.08
CA PRO A 497 22.54 -2.47 -7.23
C PRO A 497 21.22 -1.69 -7.24
N GLU A 498 21.30 -0.44 -7.68
CA GLU A 498 20.20 0.51 -7.61
C GLU A 498 18.96 0.05 -8.39
N GLU A 499 19.19 -0.66 -9.49
CA GLU A 499 18.14 -1.21 -10.35
C GLU A 499 17.25 -2.25 -9.63
N LEU A 500 17.70 -2.80 -8.51
CA LEU A 500 16.97 -3.79 -7.72
C LEU A 500 16.34 -3.23 -6.44
N LEU A 501 16.62 -1.95 -6.13
CA LEU A 501 16.13 -1.28 -4.93
C LEU A 501 14.79 -0.60 -5.16
#